data_e6d06912293f86a11acbf4c932e96d2e
#
_entry.id   e6d06912293f86a11acbf4c932e96d2e
#
_cell.length_a   1.000
_cell.length_b   1.000
_cell.length_c   1.000
_cell.angle_alpha   90.00
_cell.angle_beta   90.00
_cell.angle_gamma   90.00
#
_symmetry.space_group_name_H-M   'P 1'
#
loop_
_entity.id
_entity.type
_entity.pdbx_description
1 polymer ?
#
loop_
_entity_poly.entity_id
_entity_poly.type
_entity_poly.pdbx_seq_one_letter_code
_entity_poly.pdbx_strand_id
1 'polypeptide(L)'
;MRATTVLAVILGLLGPAAQAATVDYVLDPAASTVAFETDFGPDLITGSIPLTLADLSLDFDNLANCTMDVELDVTGAQASFPFAAQALKGPKVLDAKAHPRMVFHSTSVTRAGAAADVTGDLTIRGVTQPVTLRAELYRTKGSAAGDNSHLTVRLTGRVARSAFGATGWSDMVGDEVRIIITARIDAKG
;
A
#
# COMPACT_ATOMS: atom_id res chain seq x y z
N MET A 1 76.66 2.02 -9.56
CA MET A 1 75.36 2.49 -10.11
C MET A 1 74.27 1.80 -9.31
N ARG A 2 73.57 2.54 -8.42
CA ARG A 2 72.50 2.00 -7.56
C ARG A 2 71.17 2.55 -8.11
N ALA A 3 70.30 1.69 -8.60
CA ALA A 3 68.98 2.05 -9.09
C ALA A 3 68.00 2.07 -7.88
N THR A 4 67.43 3.22 -7.60
CA THR A 4 66.42 3.39 -6.55
C THR A 4 65.05 3.27 -7.20
N THR A 5 64.33 2.18 -6.89
CA THR A 5 62.93 1.95 -7.36
C THR A 5 62.00 2.70 -6.43
N VAL A 6 61.28 3.69 -6.95
CA VAL A 6 60.22 4.40 -6.23
C VAL A 6 58.91 3.64 -6.40
N LEU A 7 58.40 3.07 -5.33
CA LEU A 7 57.09 2.39 -5.26
C LEU A 7 56.01 3.46 -5.00
N ALA A 8 55.24 3.85 -5.99
CA ALA A 8 54.08 4.75 -5.85
C ALA A 8 52.88 3.97 -5.25
N VAL A 9 52.54 4.25 -4.00
CA VAL A 9 51.31 3.77 -3.36
C VAL A 9 50.15 4.62 -3.78
N ILE A 10 49.29 4.09 -4.66
CA ILE A 10 48.01 4.69 -5.02
C ILE A 10 47.01 4.40 -3.91
N LEU A 11 46.80 5.34 -3.01
CA LEU A 11 45.76 5.29 -1.99
C LEU A 11 44.41 5.61 -2.65
N GLY A 12 43.65 4.57 -2.99
CA GLY A 12 42.29 4.72 -3.55
C GLY A 12 41.36 5.30 -2.48
N LEU A 13 40.88 6.52 -2.70
CA LEU A 13 39.80 7.14 -1.93
C LEU A 13 38.47 6.45 -2.27
N LEU A 14 38.12 5.42 -1.50
CA LEU A 14 36.74 4.93 -1.42
C LEU A 14 35.96 6.00 -0.65
N GLY A 15 35.30 6.91 -1.39
CA GLY A 15 34.30 7.80 -0.81
C GLY A 15 33.13 6.96 -0.25
N PRO A 16 32.54 7.37 0.88
CA PRO A 16 31.33 6.71 1.35
C PRO A 16 30.27 6.84 0.27
N ALA A 17 29.68 5.72 -0.15
CA ALA A 17 28.46 5.71 -0.97
C ALA A 17 27.39 6.45 -0.16
N ALA A 18 26.93 7.59 -0.63
CA ALA A 18 25.78 8.27 -0.05
C ALA A 18 24.59 7.30 -0.18
N GLN A 19 24.21 6.67 0.93
CA GLN A 19 22.94 5.95 0.99
C GLN A 19 21.85 7.00 0.92
N ALA A 20 21.02 6.95 -0.11
CA ALA A 20 19.79 7.72 -0.17
C ALA A 20 18.99 7.37 1.09
N ALA A 21 18.67 8.38 1.89
CA ALA A 21 17.91 8.19 3.12
C ALA A 21 16.44 8.03 2.76
N THR A 22 15.78 7.04 3.34
CA THR A 22 14.32 6.95 3.30
C THR A 22 13.71 8.19 3.92
N VAL A 23 12.60 8.64 3.38
CA VAL A 23 11.80 9.76 3.90
C VAL A 23 10.51 9.19 4.49
N ASP A 24 10.21 9.56 5.73
CA ASP A 24 8.94 9.23 6.36
C ASP A 24 7.85 10.15 5.86
N TYR A 25 6.66 9.58 5.66
CA TYR A 25 5.48 10.31 5.21
C TYR A 25 4.35 10.22 6.22
N VAL A 26 3.59 11.30 6.31
CA VAL A 26 2.31 11.34 7.04
C VAL A 26 1.19 11.25 6.02
N LEU A 27 0.22 10.38 6.27
CA LEU A 27 -0.98 10.29 5.46
C LEU A 27 -2.01 11.31 5.96
N ASP A 28 -2.63 12.05 5.04
CA ASP A 28 -3.81 12.87 5.31
C ASP A 28 -5.07 11.97 5.25
N PRO A 29 -5.68 11.62 6.39
CA PRO A 29 -6.82 10.71 6.41
C PRO A 29 -8.09 11.36 5.83
N ALA A 30 -8.21 12.69 5.84
CA ALA A 30 -9.37 13.39 5.30
C ALA A 30 -9.36 13.43 3.76
N ALA A 31 -8.17 13.40 3.15
CA ALA A 31 -7.98 13.39 1.71
C ALA A 31 -7.63 12.00 1.15
N SER A 32 -7.67 10.95 1.99
CA SER A 32 -7.35 9.57 1.62
C SER A 32 -8.57 8.67 1.71
N THR A 33 -8.63 7.67 0.84
CA THR A 33 -9.73 6.71 0.80
C THR A 33 -9.22 5.32 0.47
N VAL A 34 -9.67 4.32 1.22
CA VAL A 34 -9.53 2.91 0.90
C VAL A 34 -10.90 2.39 0.49
N ALA A 35 -11.11 2.28 -0.82
CA ALA A 35 -12.36 1.82 -1.42
C ALA A 35 -12.24 0.40 -1.95
N PHE A 36 -13.36 -0.27 -2.08
CA PHE A 36 -13.48 -1.58 -2.73
C PHE A 36 -14.72 -1.67 -3.59
N GLU A 37 -14.68 -2.60 -4.54
CA GLU A 37 -15.81 -2.96 -5.39
C GLU A 37 -15.86 -4.47 -5.57
N THR A 38 -17.07 -5.03 -5.61
CA THR A 38 -17.30 -6.44 -5.95
C THR A 38 -18.61 -6.59 -6.73
N ASP A 39 -18.70 -7.60 -7.56
CA ASP A 39 -19.88 -7.86 -8.38
C ASP A 39 -21.03 -8.38 -7.52
N PHE A 40 -22.25 -7.94 -7.81
CA PHE A 40 -23.50 -8.37 -7.18
C PHE A 40 -24.56 -8.57 -8.26
N GLY A 41 -24.61 -9.76 -8.83
CA GLY A 41 -25.41 -10.02 -10.03
C GLY A 41 -25.04 -9.07 -11.17
N PRO A 42 -25.98 -8.29 -11.75
CA PRO A 42 -25.69 -7.29 -12.77
C PRO A 42 -25.13 -5.97 -12.21
N ASP A 43 -25.17 -5.78 -10.88
CA ASP A 43 -24.80 -4.54 -10.20
C ASP A 43 -23.44 -4.67 -9.49
N LEU A 44 -23.02 -3.60 -8.82
CA LEU A 44 -21.82 -3.54 -8.01
C LEU A 44 -22.17 -3.19 -6.55
N ILE A 45 -21.53 -3.87 -5.61
CA ILE A 45 -21.37 -3.36 -4.25
C ILE A 45 -20.09 -2.57 -4.23
N THR A 46 -20.18 -1.30 -3.88
CA THR A 46 -19.04 -0.44 -3.58
C THR A 46 -19.00 -0.14 -2.09
N GLY A 47 -17.82 0.16 -1.58
CA GLY A 47 -17.68 0.51 -0.17
C GLY A 47 -16.32 1.08 0.15
N SER A 48 -16.12 1.39 1.43
CA SER A 48 -14.85 1.89 1.96
C SER A 48 -14.59 1.36 3.37
N ILE A 49 -13.33 1.29 3.73
CA ILE A 49 -12.87 0.89 5.07
C ILE A 49 -12.00 2.03 5.60
N PRO A 50 -12.32 2.60 6.77
CA PRO A 50 -11.52 3.67 7.36
C PRO A 50 -10.10 3.23 7.68
N LEU A 51 -9.16 4.13 7.46
CA LEU A 51 -7.75 3.93 7.77
C LEU A 51 -7.49 4.46 9.19
N THR A 52 -6.78 3.67 10.00
CA THR A 52 -6.44 4.01 11.39
C THR A 52 -4.96 4.26 11.61
N LEU A 53 -4.11 3.58 10.82
CA LEU A 53 -2.66 3.75 10.88
C LEU A 53 -2.07 3.66 9.48
N ALA A 54 -1.09 4.52 9.20
CA ALA A 54 -0.21 4.40 8.06
C ALA A 54 1.19 4.85 8.46
N ASP A 55 2.11 3.90 8.57
CA ASP A 55 3.54 4.15 8.74
C ASP A 55 4.21 3.91 7.41
N LEU A 56 4.77 4.98 6.83
CA LEU A 56 5.25 5.01 5.45
C LEU A 56 6.66 5.57 5.45
N SER A 57 7.65 4.75 5.10
CA SER A 57 9.04 5.15 4.88
C SER A 57 9.39 4.85 3.42
N LEU A 58 9.63 5.89 2.62
CA LEU A 58 9.75 5.77 1.17
C LEU A 58 11.10 6.30 0.68
N ASP A 59 11.69 5.58 -0.27
CA ASP A 59 12.89 5.94 -1.00
C ASP A 59 12.60 5.84 -2.51
N PHE A 60 12.43 6.99 -3.18
CA PHE A 60 12.10 7.03 -4.61
C PHE A 60 13.30 6.75 -5.52
N ASP A 61 14.52 6.82 -4.97
CA ASP A 61 15.74 6.48 -5.70
C ASP A 61 16.02 4.97 -5.63
N ASN A 62 15.69 4.35 -4.49
CA ASN A 62 15.82 2.90 -4.29
C ASN A 62 14.54 2.31 -3.66
N LEU A 63 13.60 1.89 -4.50
CA LEU A 63 12.31 1.37 -4.05
C LEU A 63 12.41 0.13 -3.14
N ALA A 64 13.54 -0.59 -3.14
CA ALA A 64 13.76 -1.72 -2.25
C ALA A 64 13.85 -1.32 -0.76
N ASN A 65 14.12 -0.04 -0.48
CA ASN A 65 14.16 0.50 0.89
C ASN A 65 12.78 0.94 1.41
N CYS A 66 11.75 0.95 0.53
CA CYS A 66 10.41 1.37 0.94
C CYS A 66 9.78 0.37 1.91
N THR A 67 9.17 0.88 2.98
CA THR A 67 8.35 0.10 3.91
C THR A 67 7.01 0.79 4.15
N MET A 68 5.97 -0.01 4.26
CA MET A 68 4.59 0.47 4.48
C MET A 68 3.88 -0.48 5.41
N ASP A 69 3.41 0.05 6.54
CA ASP A 69 2.55 -0.62 7.51
C ASP A 69 1.23 0.13 7.59
N VAL A 70 0.13 -0.55 7.26
CA VAL A 70 -1.19 0.07 7.17
C VAL A 70 -2.20 -0.75 7.96
N GLU A 71 -3.04 -0.06 8.75
CA GLU A 71 -4.12 -0.67 9.50
C GLU A 71 -5.46 0.02 9.18
N LEU A 72 -6.50 -0.78 8.96
CA LEU A 72 -7.84 -0.34 8.64
C LEU A 72 -8.83 -0.80 9.72
N ASP A 73 -9.83 0.04 10.03
CA ASP A 73 -10.92 -0.27 10.95
C ASP A 73 -12.08 -0.96 10.22
N VAL A 74 -12.19 -2.27 10.39
CA VAL A 74 -13.28 -3.08 9.82
C VAL A 74 -14.62 -2.73 10.43
N THR A 75 -14.66 -2.24 11.67
CA THR A 75 -15.91 -1.87 12.35
C THR A 75 -16.57 -0.65 11.74
N GLY A 76 -15.75 0.26 11.19
CA GLY A 76 -16.16 1.45 10.45
C GLY A 76 -16.46 1.22 8.99
N ALA A 77 -16.33 -0.03 8.46
CA ALA A 77 -16.55 -0.33 7.05
C ALA A 77 -17.97 0.06 6.60
N GLN A 78 -18.05 0.65 5.41
CA GLN A 78 -19.27 1.13 4.77
C GLN A 78 -19.47 0.43 3.43
N ALA A 79 -20.71 0.37 2.95
CA ALA A 79 -21.06 -0.15 1.63
C ALA A 79 -22.18 0.71 1.02
N SER A 80 -22.40 0.55 -0.30
CA SER A 80 -23.30 1.36 -1.11
C SER A 80 -24.77 1.37 -0.64
N PHE A 81 -25.16 0.39 0.18
CA PHE A 81 -26.48 0.38 0.83
C PHE A 81 -26.39 -0.23 2.23
N PRO A 82 -27.28 0.18 3.18
CA PRO A 82 -27.17 -0.16 4.61
C PRO A 82 -27.13 -1.65 4.92
N PHE A 83 -27.91 -2.46 4.17
CA PHE A 83 -27.94 -3.90 4.33
C PHE A 83 -26.61 -4.54 3.94
N ALA A 84 -25.98 -4.09 2.86
CA ALA A 84 -24.66 -4.57 2.45
C ALA A 84 -23.58 -4.21 3.49
N ALA A 85 -23.64 -3.04 4.10
CA ALA A 85 -22.72 -2.64 5.17
C ALA A 85 -22.85 -3.53 6.41
N GLN A 86 -24.06 -3.94 6.78
CA GLN A 86 -24.29 -4.87 7.88
C GLN A 86 -23.77 -6.28 7.52
N ALA A 87 -24.06 -6.75 6.32
CA ALA A 87 -23.61 -8.06 5.82
C ALA A 87 -22.08 -8.13 5.74
N LEU A 88 -21.44 -7.07 5.24
CA LEU A 88 -19.99 -6.92 5.13
C LEU A 88 -19.30 -7.13 6.50
N LYS A 89 -19.82 -6.51 7.56
CA LYS A 89 -19.28 -6.61 8.93
C LYS A 89 -19.64 -7.90 9.64
N GLY A 90 -20.53 -8.69 9.07
CA GLY A 90 -21.04 -9.93 9.66
C GLY A 90 -20.03 -11.09 9.62
N PRO A 91 -20.32 -12.18 10.39
CA PRO A 91 -19.40 -13.31 10.57
C PRO A 91 -19.13 -14.12 9.29
N LYS A 92 -19.99 -13.99 8.27
CA LYS A 92 -19.82 -14.68 6.97
C LYS A 92 -18.93 -13.92 5.98
N VAL A 93 -18.59 -12.65 6.28
CA VAL A 93 -17.74 -11.81 5.42
C VAL A 93 -16.50 -11.34 6.18
N LEU A 94 -16.49 -10.19 6.84
CA LEU A 94 -15.29 -9.67 7.52
C LEU A 94 -15.23 -10.05 9.01
N ASP A 95 -16.35 -10.46 9.63
CA ASP A 95 -16.45 -10.78 11.06
C ASP A 95 -15.81 -9.68 11.95
N ALA A 96 -16.27 -8.46 11.77
CA ALA A 96 -15.71 -7.27 12.41
C ALA A 96 -15.68 -7.35 13.95
N LYS A 97 -16.55 -8.16 14.55
CA LYS A 97 -16.58 -8.37 16.01
C LYS A 97 -15.37 -9.17 16.49
N ALA A 98 -14.97 -10.21 15.77
CA ALA A 98 -13.83 -11.06 16.11
C ALA A 98 -12.52 -10.48 15.51
N HIS A 99 -12.62 -9.82 14.36
CA HIS A 99 -11.50 -9.27 13.61
C HIS A 99 -11.72 -7.79 13.27
N PRO A 100 -11.59 -6.88 14.26
CA PRO A 100 -11.91 -5.46 14.06
C PRO A 100 -10.93 -4.73 13.16
N ARG A 101 -9.78 -5.33 12.84
CA ARG A 101 -8.71 -4.73 12.05
C ARG A 101 -8.36 -5.56 10.83
N MET A 102 -7.96 -4.85 9.79
CA MET A 102 -7.32 -5.40 8.61
C MET A 102 -5.93 -4.76 8.52
N VAL A 103 -4.89 -5.56 8.24
CA VAL A 103 -3.50 -5.10 8.28
C VAL A 103 -2.83 -5.43 6.96
N PHE A 104 -2.04 -4.49 6.46
CA PHE A 104 -1.15 -4.69 5.33
C PHE A 104 0.28 -4.34 5.73
N HIS A 105 1.22 -5.24 5.46
CA HIS A 105 2.66 -5.04 5.63
C HIS A 105 3.37 -5.27 4.30
N SER A 106 4.08 -4.24 3.78
CA SER A 106 4.81 -4.38 2.53
C SER A 106 6.02 -5.30 2.67
N THR A 107 6.23 -6.17 1.69
CA THR A 107 7.40 -7.06 1.63
C THR A 107 8.36 -6.68 0.51
N SER A 108 7.88 -6.03 -0.54
CA SER A 108 8.73 -5.49 -1.60
C SER A 108 8.03 -4.39 -2.40
N VAL A 109 8.83 -3.47 -2.93
CA VAL A 109 8.38 -2.47 -3.90
C VAL A 109 9.30 -2.51 -5.10
N THR A 110 8.73 -2.70 -6.28
CA THR A 110 9.49 -2.82 -7.53
C THR A 110 8.96 -1.87 -8.59
N ARG A 111 9.86 -1.35 -9.43
CA ARG A 111 9.46 -0.45 -10.52
C ARG A 111 8.77 -1.24 -11.64
N ALA A 112 7.63 -0.73 -12.10
CA ALA A 112 6.85 -1.31 -13.18
C ALA A 112 6.49 -0.23 -14.23
N GLY A 113 7.46 0.15 -15.05
CA GLY A 113 7.34 1.27 -16.00
C GLY A 113 7.25 2.62 -15.29
N ALA A 114 6.16 3.38 -15.54
CA ALA A 114 5.88 4.66 -14.88
C ALA A 114 5.21 4.50 -13.47
N ALA A 115 4.87 3.27 -13.10
CA ALA A 115 4.26 2.90 -11.84
C ALA A 115 5.22 2.04 -11.00
N ALA A 116 4.76 1.58 -9.84
CA ALA A 116 5.44 0.59 -9.03
C ALA A 116 4.46 -0.52 -8.63
N ASP A 117 4.96 -1.73 -8.46
CA ASP A 117 4.23 -2.83 -7.86
C ASP A 117 4.64 -2.94 -6.38
N VAL A 118 3.67 -2.81 -5.50
CA VAL A 118 3.80 -2.93 -4.05
C VAL A 118 3.27 -4.30 -3.66
N THR A 119 4.15 -5.21 -3.30
CA THR A 119 3.78 -6.54 -2.80
C THR A 119 3.87 -6.53 -1.28
N GLY A 120 2.92 -7.19 -0.63
CA GLY A 120 2.89 -7.29 0.82
C GLY A 120 1.91 -8.35 1.30
N ASP A 121 1.95 -8.56 2.60
CA ASP A 121 1.09 -9.49 3.32
C ASP A 121 -0.16 -8.75 3.81
N LEU A 122 -1.32 -9.13 3.28
CA LEU A 122 -2.63 -8.61 3.70
C LEU A 122 -3.29 -9.60 4.64
N THR A 123 -3.66 -9.14 5.83
CA THR A 123 -4.38 -9.94 6.82
C THR A 123 -5.82 -9.47 6.92
N ILE A 124 -6.76 -10.34 6.59
CA ILE A 124 -8.21 -10.16 6.71
C ILE A 124 -8.77 -11.34 7.50
N ARG A 125 -9.62 -11.11 8.51
CA ARG A 125 -10.21 -12.16 9.35
C ARG A 125 -9.18 -13.09 10.00
N GLY A 126 -7.98 -12.62 10.30
CA GLY A 126 -6.88 -13.43 10.83
C GLY A 126 -6.22 -14.36 9.81
N VAL A 127 -6.61 -14.30 8.53
CA VAL A 127 -5.96 -15.02 7.42
C VAL A 127 -5.06 -14.06 6.68
N THR A 128 -3.78 -14.42 6.50
CA THR A 128 -2.79 -13.63 5.79
C THR A 128 -2.55 -14.22 4.41
N GLN A 129 -2.58 -13.37 3.38
CA GLN A 129 -2.29 -13.74 2.00
C GLN A 129 -1.39 -12.68 1.36
N PRO A 130 -0.47 -13.07 0.48
CA PRO A 130 0.31 -12.12 -0.31
C PRO A 130 -0.59 -11.44 -1.33
N VAL A 131 -0.45 -10.11 -1.44
CA VAL A 131 -1.16 -9.30 -2.45
C VAL A 131 -0.18 -8.35 -3.12
N THR A 132 -0.47 -8.01 -4.38
CA THR A 132 0.28 -6.99 -5.11
C THR A 132 -0.67 -5.87 -5.54
N LEU A 133 -0.31 -4.64 -5.18
CA LEU A 133 -1.02 -3.42 -5.55
C LEU A 133 -0.16 -2.63 -6.54
N ARG A 134 -0.77 -2.17 -7.62
CA ARG A 134 -0.12 -1.27 -8.56
C ARG A 134 -0.27 0.16 -8.08
N ALA A 135 0.85 0.83 -7.84
CA ALA A 135 0.93 2.19 -7.34
C ALA A 135 1.31 3.17 -8.45
N GLU A 136 0.51 4.21 -8.62
CA GLU A 136 0.74 5.35 -9.51
C GLU A 136 0.91 6.61 -8.67
N LEU A 137 1.95 7.39 -8.97
CA LEU A 137 2.31 8.58 -8.22
C LEU A 137 1.92 9.85 -8.97
N TYR A 138 1.24 10.75 -8.27
CA TYR A 138 0.84 12.05 -8.79
C TYR A 138 1.38 13.16 -7.90
N ARG A 139 2.04 14.13 -8.51
CA ARG A 139 2.52 15.35 -7.85
C ARG A 139 1.50 16.46 -7.97
N THR A 140 1.51 17.40 -7.04
CA THR A 140 0.70 18.60 -7.12
C THR A 140 1.06 19.40 -8.39
N LYS A 141 0.05 19.87 -9.13
CA LYS A 141 0.28 20.68 -10.33
C LYS A 141 1.09 21.95 -9.97
N GLY A 142 2.20 22.16 -10.67
CA GLY A 142 3.09 23.31 -10.44
C GLY A 142 4.24 23.07 -9.45
N SER A 143 4.33 21.87 -8.82
CA SER A 143 5.52 21.53 -8.04
C SER A 143 6.75 21.34 -8.93
N ALA A 144 7.93 21.55 -8.36
CA ALA A 144 9.20 21.37 -9.05
C ALA A 144 9.39 19.91 -9.49
N ALA A 145 10.17 19.70 -10.56
CA ALA A 145 10.52 18.36 -10.99
C ALA A 145 11.29 17.64 -9.86
N GLY A 146 10.83 16.44 -9.48
CA GLY A 146 11.44 15.67 -8.39
C GLY A 146 10.98 16.07 -6.98
N ASP A 147 10.12 17.08 -6.83
CA ASP A 147 9.52 17.42 -5.54
C ASP A 147 8.57 16.29 -5.09
N ASN A 148 8.93 15.64 -4.00
CA ASN A 148 8.19 14.55 -3.39
C ASN A 148 7.59 14.94 -2.03
N SER A 149 7.57 16.24 -1.67
CA SER A 149 7.05 16.71 -0.38
C SER A 149 5.55 16.48 -0.21
N HIS A 150 4.77 16.58 -1.30
CA HIS A 150 3.31 16.43 -1.31
C HIS A 150 2.89 15.55 -2.47
N LEU A 151 2.43 14.34 -2.15
CA LEU A 151 2.11 13.33 -3.15
C LEU A 151 0.68 12.82 -3.00
N THR A 152 0.09 12.45 -4.13
CA THR A 152 -1.10 11.60 -4.18
C THR A 152 -0.69 10.28 -4.81
N VAL A 153 -0.89 9.18 -4.09
CA VAL A 153 -0.62 7.83 -4.59
C VAL A 153 -1.95 7.13 -4.82
N ARG A 154 -2.16 6.66 -6.04
CA ARG A 154 -3.28 5.78 -6.36
C ARG A 154 -2.78 4.34 -6.41
N LEU A 155 -3.37 3.47 -5.59
CA LEU A 155 -3.08 2.04 -5.65
C LEU A 155 -4.32 1.29 -6.11
N THR A 156 -4.11 0.30 -6.96
CA THR A 156 -5.17 -0.60 -7.42
C THR A 156 -4.70 -2.04 -7.32
N GLY A 157 -5.63 -2.94 -6.99
CA GLY A 157 -5.36 -4.36 -6.90
C GLY A 157 -6.63 -5.18 -6.86
N ARG A 158 -6.47 -6.50 -6.74
CA ARG A 158 -7.56 -7.46 -6.67
C ARG A 158 -7.22 -8.55 -5.69
N VAL A 159 -8.23 -9.04 -4.98
CA VAL A 159 -8.12 -10.19 -4.10
C VAL A 159 -9.34 -11.10 -4.26
N ALA A 160 -9.14 -12.40 -4.06
CA ALA A 160 -10.25 -13.33 -3.91
C ALA A 160 -10.69 -13.31 -2.43
N ARG A 161 -11.93 -12.88 -2.14
CA ARG A 161 -12.43 -12.82 -0.77
C ARG A 161 -12.50 -14.19 -0.11
N SER A 162 -12.72 -15.25 -0.90
CA SER A 162 -12.72 -16.62 -0.42
C SER A 162 -11.37 -17.05 0.13
N ALA A 163 -10.25 -16.52 -0.38
CA ALA A 163 -8.90 -16.81 0.13
C ALA A 163 -8.70 -16.35 1.58
N PHE A 164 -9.54 -15.42 2.06
CA PHE A 164 -9.57 -14.95 3.45
C PHE A 164 -10.73 -15.55 4.27
N GLY A 165 -11.43 -16.55 3.74
CA GLY A 165 -12.58 -17.17 4.39
C GLY A 165 -13.85 -16.30 4.38
N ALA A 166 -13.91 -15.24 3.60
CA ALA A 166 -15.09 -14.38 3.43
C ALA A 166 -16.02 -14.96 2.35
N THR A 167 -16.72 -16.07 2.66
CA THR A 167 -17.48 -16.87 1.69
C THR A 167 -18.99 -16.62 1.70
N GLY A 168 -19.49 -15.68 2.53
CA GLY A 168 -20.91 -15.38 2.60
C GLY A 168 -21.49 -14.96 1.26
N TRP A 169 -22.72 -15.44 0.95
CA TRP A 169 -23.51 -15.09 -0.25
C TRP A 169 -22.75 -15.33 -1.58
N SER A 170 -21.99 -16.42 -1.67
CA SER A 170 -21.19 -16.76 -2.86
C SER A 170 -22.00 -17.04 -4.13
N ASP A 171 -23.30 -17.26 -4.01
CA ASP A 171 -24.27 -17.40 -5.09
C ASP A 171 -24.70 -16.07 -5.73
N MET A 172 -24.51 -14.95 -5.03
CA MET A 172 -24.92 -13.61 -5.46
C MET A 172 -23.78 -12.60 -5.55
N VAL A 173 -22.77 -12.75 -4.67
CA VAL A 173 -21.65 -11.81 -4.56
C VAL A 173 -20.39 -12.44 -5.15
N GLY A 174 -19.78 -11.74 -6.09
CA GLY A 174 -18.54 -12.16 -6.75
C GLY A 174 -17.40 -12.44 -5.78
N ASP A 175 -16.50 -13.35 -6.15
CA ASP A 175 -15.34 -13.67 -5.33
C ASP A 175 -14.22 -12.62 -5.46
N GLU A 176 -14.11 -12.00 -6.63
CA GLU A 176 -13.12 -10.93 -6.85
C GLU A 176 -13.55 -9.64 -6.17
N VAL A 177 -12.66 -9.09 -5.34
CA VAL A 177 -12.77 -7.74 -4.79
C VAL A 177 -11.69 -6.87 -5.39
N ARG A 178 -12.11 -5.81 -6.08
CA ARG A 178 -11.24 -4.77 -6.62
C ARG A 178 -10.95 -3.76 -5.52
N ILE A 179 -9.67 -3.48 -5.30
CA ILE A 179 -9.18 -2.52 -4.30
C ILE A 179 -8.77 -1.26 -5.04
N ILE A 180 -9.23 -0.10 -4.56
CA ILE A 180 -8.94 1.22 -5.11
C ILE A 180 -8.59 2.14 -3.94
N ILE A 181 -7.32 2.53 -3.86
CA ILE A 181 -6.83 3.40 -2.79
C ILE A 181 -6.39 4.72 -3.41
N THR A 182 -6.79 5.81 -2.79
CA THR A 182 -6.22 7.14 -3.00
C THR A 182 -5.60 7.59 -1.69
N ALA A 183 -4.29 7.74 -1.65
CA ALA A 183 -3.56 8.16 -0.46
C ALA A 183 -2.91 9.52 -0.72
N ARG A 184 -3.27 10.54 0.08
CA ARG A 184 -2.57 11.81 0.15
C ARG A 184 -1.51 11.72 1.23
N ILE A 185 -0.25 11.94 0.86
CA ILE A 185 0.88 11.82 1.78
C ILE A 185 1.77 13.05 1.70
N ASP A 186 2.27 13.47 2.85
CA ASP A 186 3.16 14.62 3.01
C ASP A 186 4.45 14.15 3.71
N ALA A 187 5.61 14.58 3.19
CA ALA A 187 6.90 14.25 3.79
C ALA A 187 7.01 14.86 5.19
N LYS A 188 7.47 14.06 6.17
CA LYS A 188 7.85 14.59 7.47
C LYS A 188 9.09 15.46 7.30
N GLY A 189 9.01 16.72 7.72
CA GLY A 189 10.12 17.67 7.70
C GLY A 189 11.18 17.36 8.75
#